data_59eb6c372cc3d9a88353041d4bab84e0
#
_entry.id   59eb6c372cc3d9a88353041d4bab84e0
#
_cell.length_a   1.000
_cell.length_b   1.000
_cell.length_c   1.000
_cell.angle_alpha   90.00
_cell.angle_beta   90.00
_cell.angle_gamma   90.00
#
_symmetry.space_group_name_H-M   'P 1'
#
loop_
_entity.id
_entity.type
_entity.pdbx_description
1 polymer ?
#
loop_
_entity_poly.entity_id
_entity_poly.type
_entity_poly.pdbx_seq_one_letter_code
_entity_poly.pdbx_strand_id
1 'polypeptide(L)'
;MVTPAAKRQAVAHLCSSLEVSQRRACEVIGADRSSVRYLSSRPDDSVIRSRLRELAAVRRRFGYRRLLLMIRSEGVLINHKKLRRLYAEERLQVRRRGGRKRALGTRAPLTLPQGPNQRWSLDFVSDTLTDSRRFRILAVVDDFTRECIALIADTSLSGSRVGRELDAVISRRGRPAMIVSDNGTELTSMAILRWSQLTKIDWHYIAPGKPQQNAFVESFNGRLRDELLNETLFLSLDHARELLAEWQDDYNTVRPHSGIGNQPPCTYARLTASAMQQDETLRCVEGSAPRPVASPSHTGSNEKRIPPTAG
;
A
#
# COMPACT_ATOMS: atom_id res chain seq x y z
N MET A 1 39.05 10.26 17.59
CA MET A 1 39.33 8.80 17.58
C MET A 1 39.80 8.39 16.21
N VAL A 2 41.00 7.83 16.05
CA VAL A 2 41.56 7.46 14.73
C VAL A 2 40.94 6.14 14.27
N THR A 3 40.40 6.10 13.04
CA THR A 3 39.74 4.91 12.50
C THR A 3 40.73 3.78 12.17
N PRO A 4 40.34 2.49 12.19
CA PRO A 4 41.21 1.39 11.77
C PRO A 4 41.73 1.52 10.33
N ALA A 5 40.96 2.16 9.44
CA ALA A 5 41.39 2.45 8.09
C ALA A 5 42.54 3.47 8.04
N ALA A 6 42.42 4.55 8.80
CA ALA A 6 43.48 5.58 8.91
C ALA A 6 44.77 4.99 9.51
N LYS A 7 44.66 4.12 10.52
CA LYS A 7 45.85 3.40 11.08
C LYS A 7 46.51 2.50 10.02
N ARG A 8 45.76 1.79 9.21
CA ARG A 8 46.30 0.98 8.08
C ARG A 8 47.05 1.81 7.05
N GLN A 9 46.47 2.96 6.68
CA GLN A 9 47.12 3.88 5.74
C GLN A 9 48.42 4.47 6.32
N ALA A 10 48.41 4.85 7.59
CA ALA A 10 49.60 5.35 8.27
C ALA A 10 50.71 4.28 8.35
N VAL A 11 50.36 3.03 8.69
CA VAL A 11 51.32 1.91 8.69
C VAL A 11 51.88 1.65 7.29
N ALA A 12 51.02 1.64 6.25
CA ALA A 12 51.47 1.47 4.87
C ALA A 12 52.39 2.61 4.43
N HIS A 13 52.09 3.85 4.78
CA HIS A 13 52.94 5.00 4.49
C HIS A 13 54.32 4.90 5.16
N LEU A 14 54.38 4.53 6.45
CA LEU A 14 55.67 4.34 7.15
C LEU A 14 56.51 3.23 6.51
N CYS A 15 55.89 2.13 6.10
CA CYS A 15 56.60 1.04 5.40
C CYS A 15 57.16 1.48 4.07
N SER A 16 56.40 2.28 3.27
CA SER A 16 56.81 2.69 1.93
C SER A 16 57.77 3.87 1.93
N SER A 17 57.62 4.83 2.83
CA SER A 17 58.39 6.07 2.82
C SER A 17 59.68 6.03 3.69
N LEU A 18 59.68 5.22 4.75
CA LEU A 18 60.78 5.12 5.68
C LEU A 18 61.43 3.73 5.74
N GLU A 19 61.02 2.83 4.87
CA GLU A 19 61.51 1.43 4.72
C GLU A 19 61.52 0.62 6.05
N VAL A 20 60.67 1.05 7.00
CA VAL A 20 60.59 0.33 8.30
C VAL A 20 59.71 -0.92 8.19
N SER A 21 60.05 -1.93 8.97
CA SER A 21 59.26 -3.15 8.99
C SER A 21 57.82 -2.90 9.47
N GLN A 22 56.85 -3.66 8.93
CA GLN A 22 55.42 -3.55 9.33
C GLN A 22 55.24 -3.73 10.85
N ARG A 23 56.12 -4.57 11.51
CA ARG A 23 56.07 -4.75 12.95
C ARG A 23 56.39 -3.43 13.67
N ARG A 24 57.44 -2.76 13.27
CA ARG A 24 57.89 -1.50 13.88
C ARG A 24 56.90 -0.37 13.59
N ALA A 25 56.36 -0.28 12.35
CA ALA A 25 55.34 0.68 11.99
C ALA A 25 54.04 0.49 12.82
N CYS A 26 53.59 -0.74 13.04
CA CYS A 26 52.45 -1.04 13.90
C CYS A 26 52.66 -0.64 15.34
N GLU A 27 53.85 -0.89 15.86
CA GLU A 27 54.25 -0.50 17.24
C GLU A 27 54.19 1.02 17.42
N VAL A 28 54.77 1.77 16.49
CA VAL A 28 54.79 3.25 16.52
C VAL A 28 53.40 3.87 16.42
N ILE A 29 52.55 3.30 15.53
CA ILE A 29 51.16 3.78 15.34
C ILE A 29 50.21 3.28 16.44
N GLY A 30 50.61 2.33 17.26
CA GLY A 30 49.75 1.67 18.24
C GLY A 30 48.62 0.91 17.53
N ALA A 31 48.93 0.18 16.45
CA ALA A 31 47.98 -0.61 15.67
C ALA A 31 48.29 -2.10 15.85
N ASP A 32 47.24 -2.90 16.03
CA ASP A 32 47.39 -4.36 16.05
C ASP A 32 47.66 -4.89 14.64
N ARG A 33 48.65 -5.78 14.50
CA ARG A 33 49.12 -6.34 13.21
C ARG A 33 48.03 -7.16 12.52
N SER A 34 47.20 -7.89 13.25
CA SER A 34 46.12 -8.66 12.71
C SER A 34 45.05 -7.73 12.10
N SER A 35 44.76 -6.63 12.76
CA SER A 35 43.83 -5.59 12.24
C SER A 35 44.37 -4.88 11.00
N VAL A 36 45.71 -4.68 10.93
CA VAL A 36 46.34 -4.07 9.75
C VAL A 36 46.31 -5.03 8.53
N ARG A 37 46.56 -6.31 8.76
CA ARG A 37 46.59 -7.37 7.76
C ARG A 37 45.19 -7.85 7.34
N TYR A 38 44.15 -7.53 8.12
CA TYR A 38 42.81 -7.98 7.83
C TYR A 38 42.35 -7.46 6.47
N LEU A 39 42.12 -8.36 5.54
CA LEU A 39 41.46 -8.12 4.25
C LEU A 39 40.00 -8.56 4.40
N SER A 40 39.08 -7.69 4.05
CA SER A 40 37.65 -8.04 4.10
C SER A 40 37.37 -9.14 3.09
N SER A 41 36.86 -10.28 3.57
CA SER A 41 36.37 -11.39 2.74
C SER A 41 34.91 -11.19 2.29
N ARG A 42 34.37 -9.97 2.47
CA ARG A 42 32.99 -9.70 2.08
C ARG A 42 32.85 -9.75 0.55
N PRO A 43 31.80 -10.43 0.05
CA PRO A 43 31.50 -10.41 -1.39
C PRO A 43 31.35 -8.99 -1.90
N ASP A 44 31.69 -8.78 -3.15
CA ASP A 44 31.44 -7.51 -3.81
C ASP A 44 29.93 -7.23 -3.90
N ASP A 45 29.53 -6.07 -3.36
CA ASP A 45 28.16 -5.61 -3.32
C ASP A 45 27.83 -4.64 -4.48
N SER A 46 28.74 -4.52 -5.47
CA SER A 46 28.65 -3.50 -6.56
C SER A 46 27.36 -3.62 -7.36
N VAL A 47 26.97 -4.82 -7.75
CA VAL A 47 25.75 -5.09 -8.52
C VAL A 47 24.51 -4.66 -7.72
N ILE A 48 24.45 -5.02 -6.45
CA ILE A 48 23.34 -4.65 -5.57
C ILE A 48 23.29 -3.14 -5.34
N ARG A 49 24.45 -2.49 -5.21
CA ARG A 49 24.55 -1.03 -5.06
C ARG A 49 24.07 -0.30 -6.30
N SER A 50 24.48 -0.76 -7.49
CA SER A 50 24.02 -0.19 -8.76
C SER A 50 22.51 -0.30 -8.88
N ARG A 51 21.96 -1.50 -8.67
CA ARG A 51 20.52 -1.71 -8.74
C ARG A 51 19.74 -0.90 -7.71
N LEU A 52 20.27 -0.79 -6.49
CA LEU A 52 19.67 0.02 -5.43
C LEU A 52 19.63 1.52 -5.78
N ARG A 53 20.70 2.05 -6.41
CA ARG A 53 20.74 3.44 -6.91
C ARG A 53 19.75 3.67 -8.04
N GLU A 54 19.66 2.76 -9.01
CA GLU A 54 18.70 2.84 -10.12
C GLU A 54 17.26 2.91 -9.60
N LEU A 55 16.88 1.96 -8.73
CA LEU A 55 15.56 1.93 -8.13
C LEU A 55 15.27 3.20 -7.30
N ALA A 56 16.25 3.68 -6.54
CA ALA A 56 16.10 4.89 -5.74
C ALA A 56 15.99 6.17 -6.61
N ALA A 57 16.63 6.20 -7.77
CA ALA A 57 16.52 7.31 -8.73
C ALA A 57 15.12 7.41 -9.34
N VAL A 58 14.52 6.27 -9.69
CA VAL A 58 13.14 6.20 -10.21
C VAL A 58 12.12 6.43 -9.08
N ARG A 59 12.38 5.87 -7.90
CA ARG A 59 11.46 5.88 -6.75
C ARG A 59 11.98 6.75 -5.62
N ARG A 60 12.16 8.05 -5.86
CA ARG A 60 12.80 9.02 -4.94
C ARG A 60 12.20 9.06 -3.52
N ARG A 61 10.93 8.65 -3.36
CA ARG A 61 10.21 8.64 -2.06
C ARG A 61 10.16 7.29 -1.39
N PHE A 62 10.80 6.24 -1.98
CA PHE A 62 10.83 4.93 -1.37
C PHE A 62 11.97 4.81 -0.35
N GLY A 63 11.61 4.44 0.87
CA GLY A 63 12.60 4.06 1.87
C GLY A 63 13.12 2.64 1.64
N TYR A 64 14.22 2.27 2.32
CA TYR A 64 14.91 0.99 2.15
C TYR A 64 14.00 -0.24 2.23
N ARG A 65 12.89 -0.21 3.00
CA ARG A 65 11.97 -1.35 3.13
C ARG A 65 11.23 -1.65 1.83
N ARG A 66 10.75 -0.62 1.11
CA ARG A 66 10.09 -0.79 -0.19
C ARG A 66 11.09 -1.17 -1.26
N LEU A 67 12.26 -0.57 -1.28
CA LEU A 67 13.35 -0.94 -2.21
C LEU A 67 13.79 -2.40 -1.97
N LEU A 68 13.81 -2.87 -0.72
CA LEU A 68 14.07 -4.28 -0.39
C LEU A 68 13.03 -5.22 -1.03
N LEU A 69 11.76 -4.86 -0.96
CA LEU A 69 10.68 -5.66 -1.56
C LEU A 69 10.81 -5.72 -3.07
N MET A 70 11.14 -4.60 -3.73
CA MET A 70 11.36 -4.54 -5.17
C MET A 70 12.56 -5.39 -5.60
N ILE A 71 13.69 -5.29 -4.90
CA ILE A 71 14.86 -6.12 -5.18
C ILE A 71 14.55 -7.61 -5.00
N ARG A 72 13.75 -7.95 -4.00
CA ARG A 72 13.32 -9.34 -3.78
C ARG A 72 12.34 -9.84 -4.83
N SER A 73 11.44 -9.00 -5.34
CA SER A 73 10.55 -9.38 -6.45
C SER A 73 11.30 -9.62 -7.76
N GLU A 74 12.51 -9.06 -7.91
CA GLU A 74 13.45 -9.36 -9.00
C GLU A 74 14.22 -10.68 -8.79
N GLY A 75 13.92 -11.45 -7.72
CA GLY A 75 14.57 -12.73 -7.42
C GLY A 75 15.86 -12.63 -6.60
N VAL A 76 16.29 -11.43 -6.18
CA VAL A 76 17.52 -11.23 -5.42
C VAL A 76 17.29 -11.43 -3.94
N LEU A 77 17.78 -12.52 -3.37
CA LEU A 77 17.70 -12.81 -1.95
C LEU A 77 18.76 -12.01 -1.18
N ILE A 78 18.32 -10.98 -0.47
CA ILE A 78 19.17 -10.12 0.35
C ILE A 78 18.61 -9.95 1.75
N ASN A 79 19.53 -9.96 2.75
CA ASN A 79 19.17 -9.67 4.14
C ASN A 79 18.85 -8.17 4.30
N HIS A 80 17.75 -7.87 5.00
CA HIS A 80 17.31 -6.49 5.25
C HIS A 80 18.36 -5.62 5.97
N LYS A 81 19.17 -6.21 6.87
CA LYS A 81 20.26 -5.50 7.55
C LYS A 81 21.37 -5.11 6.57
N LYS A 82 21.69 -6.00 5.61
CA LYS A 82 22.67 -5.73 4.55
C LYS A 82 22.17 -4.59 3.65
N LEU A 83 20.95 -4.67 3.16
CA LEU A 83 20.39 -3.61 2.31
C LEU A 83 20.29 -2.26 3.03
N ARG A 84 19.86 -2.25 4.31
CA ARG A 84 19.80 -1.02 5.10
C ARG A 84 21.17 -0.36 5.25
N ARG A 85 22.24 -1.15 5.41
CA ARG A 85 23.62 -0.66 5.45
C ARG A 85 24.01 -0.02 4.12
N LEU A 86 23.80 -0.74 2.99
CA LEU A 86 24.10 -0.24 1.65
C LEU A 86 23.33 1.05 1.35
N TYR A 87 22.03 1.08 1.69
CA TYR A 87 21.17 2.26 1.53
C TYR A 87 21.70 3.49 2.29
N ALA A 88 22.25 3.28 3.48
CA ALA A 88 22.86 4.35 4.28
C ALA A 88 24.21 4.79 3.70
N GLU A 89 25.06 3.86 3.28
CA GLU A 89 26.36 4.11 2.66
C GLU A 89 26.22 4.91 1.35
N GLU A 90 25.20 4.59 0.53
CA GLU A 90 24.86 5.30 -0.72
C GLU A 90 24.11 6.63 -0.49
N ARG A 91 23.85 7.02 0.77
CA ARG A 91 23.15 8.27 1.16
C ARG A 91 21.75 8.43 0.52
N LEU A 92 21.05 7.34 0.29
CA LEU A 92 19.72 7.32 -0.34
C LEU A 92 18.56 7.62 0.63
N GLN A 93 18.85 8.11 1.83
CA GLN A 93 17.85 8.32 2.89
C GLN A 93 16.84 9.39 2.49
N VAL A 94 15.58 9.02 2.47
CA VAL A 94 14.46 9.94 2.23
C VAL A 94 14.22 10.77 3.48
N ARG A 95 14.26 12.10 3.35
CA ARG A 95 13.87 12.99 4.45
C ARG A 95 12.38 12.80 4.76
N ARG A 96 12.09 12.48 6.03
CA ARG A 96 10.70 12.49 6.50
C ARG A 96 10.24 13.94 6.61
N ARG A 97 9.13 14.29 5.97
CA ARG A 97 8.46 15.55 6.27
C ARG A 97 7.96 15.45 7.71
N GLY A 98 8.47 16.30 8.60
CA GLY A 98 8.01 16.39 9.98
C GLY A 98 6.56 16.85 10.00
N GLY A 99 5.63 15.96 10.29
CA GLY A 99 4.25 16.30 10.58
C GLY A 99 4.07 16.65 12.05
N ARG A 100 3.22 17.64 12.38
CA ARG A 100 2.83 17.94 13.76
C ARG A 100 2.19 16.71 14.38
N LYS A 101 2.68 16.23 15.52
CA LYS A 101 2.04 15.17 16.30
C LYS A 101 0.65 15.65 16.69
N ARG A 102 -0.40 14.95 16.26
CA ARG A 102 -1.78 15.21 16.64
C ARG A 102 -2.15 14.30 17.81
N ALA A 103 -2.88 14.85 18.80
CA ALA A 103 -3.45 14.04 19.86
C ALA A 103 -4.41 13.00 19.27
N LEU A 104 -4.27 11.75 19.69
CA LEU A 104 -5.15 10.66 19.30
C LEU A 104 -6.39 10.70 20.19
N GLY A 105 -7.49 11.33 19.72
CA GLY A 105 -8.79 11.17 20.35
C GLY A 105 -9.36 9.77 20.18
N THR A 106 -10.37 9.41 20.99
CA THR A 106 -11.13 8.16 20.85
C THR A 106 -11.71 8.05 19.44
N ARG A 107 -11.30 7.03 18.71
CA ARG A 107 -11.71 6.77 17.34
C ARG A 107 -12.76 5.67 17.36
N ALA A 108 -13.99 5.98 16.98
CA ALA A 108 -14.90 4.96 16.48
C ALA A 108 -14.62 4.79 14.97
N PRO A 109 -13.94 3.73 14.55
CA PRO A 109 -13.67 3.52 13.13
C PRO A 109 -14.98 3.13 12.44
N LEU A 110 -15.19 3.66 11.23
CA LEU A 110 -16.18 3.10 10.31
C LEU A 110 -15.84 1.61 10.11
N THR A 111 -16.85 0.74 10.11
CA THR A 111 -16.64 -0.70 9.90
C THR A 111 -15.78 -0.93 8.66
N LEU A 112 -14.70 -1.69 8.80
CA LEU A 112 -13.82 -1.99 7.67
C LEU A 112 -14.55 -2.87 6.67
N PRO A 113 -14.47 -2.59 5.35
CA PRO A 113 -15.05 -3.47 4.33
C PRO A 113 -14.40 -4.84 4.39
N GLN A 114 -15.20 -5.88 4.15
CA GLN A 114 -14.78 -7.28 4.20
C GLN A 114 -14.52 -7.87 2.80
N GLY A 115 -14.82 -7.10 1.75
CA GLY A 115 -14.63 -7.54 0.37
C GLY A 115 -14.51 -6.38 -0.62
N PRO A 116 -14.10 -6.69 -1.87
CA PRO A 116 -14.04 -5.71 -2.96
C PRO A 116 -15.41 -5.09 -3.24
N ASN A 117 -15.42 -3.85 -3.71
CA ASN A 117 -16.63 -3.10 -4.04
C ASN A 117 -17.64 -2.92 -2.90
N GLN A 118 -17.31 -3.25 -1.66
CA GLN A 118 -18.20 -2.93 -0.55
C GLN A 118 -18.20 -1.43 -0.24
N ARG A 119 -17.04 -0.78 -0.36
CA ARG A 119 -16.93 0.65 -0.11
C ARG A 119 -15.85 1.30 -0.96
N TRP A 120 -16.24 2.34 -1.67
CA TRP A 120 -15.31 3.24 -2.35
C TRP A 120 -15.20 4.56 -1.61
N SER A 121 -13.98 5.07 -1.47
CA SER A 121 -13.70 6.40 -0.93
C SER A 121 -13.34 7.36 -2.05
N LEU A 122 -13.96 8.53 -2.05
CA LEU A 122 -13.74 9.60 -3.03
C LEU A 122 -13.18 10.84 -2.36
N ASP A 123 -12.29 11.54 -3.07
CA ASP A 123 -11.81 12.86 -2.68
C ASP A 123 -11.26 13.64 -3.88
N PHE A 124 -11.16 14.94 -3.73
CA PHE A 124 -10.55 15.83 -4.71
C PHE A 124 -9.16 16.28 -4.30
N VAL A 125 -8.24 16.19 -5.23
CA VAL A 125 -6.91 16.81 -5.13
C VAL A 125 -6.81 17.92 -6.16
N SER A 126 -6.23 19.04 -5.79
CA SER A 126 -6.00 20.16 -6.74
C SER A 126 -4.51 20.35 -6.96
N ASP A 127 -4.17 20.74 -8.19
CA ASP A 127 -2.84 21.15 -8.59
C ASP A 127 -2.90 22.27 -9.65
N THR A 128 -1.75 22.71 -10.13
CA THR A 128 -1.62 23.85 -11.04
C THR A 128 -0.73 23.48 -12.21
N LEU A 129 -1.12 23.84 -13.40
CA LEU A 129 -0.31 23.73 -14.61
C LEU A 129 0.79 24.82 -14.62
N THR A 130 1.78 24.67 -15.47
CA THR A 130 2.88 25.67 -15.63
C THR A 130 2.40 27.04 -16.07
N ASP A 131 1.24 27.11 -16.73
CA ASP A 131 0.58 28.36 -17.13
C ASP A 131 -0.31 28.97 -16.03
N SER A 132 -0.18 28.49 -14.79
CA SER A 132 -0.94 28.91 -13.59
C SER A 132 -2.42 28.54 -13.59
N ARG A 133 -2.94 27.83 -14.59
CA ARG A 133 -4.30 27.30 -14.56
C ARG A 133 -4.41 26.16 -13.55
N ARG A 134 -5.44 26.21 -12.71
CA ARG A 134 -5.72 25.16 -11.75
C ARG A 134 -6.47 24.01 -12.41
N PHE A 135 -6.16 22.80 -12.02
CA PHE A 135 -6.95 21.63 -12.33
C PHE A 135 -7.23 20.81 -11.06
N ARG A 136 -8.23 19.95 -11.15
CA ARG A 136 -8.63 19.07 -10.05
C ARG A 136 -8.53 17.62 -10.50
N ILE A 137 -8.31 16.76 -9.55
CA ILE A 137 -8.21 15.33 -9.76
C ILE A 137 -9.25 14.69 -8.86
N LEU A 138 -10.21 13.97 -9.43
CA LEU A 138 -11.09 13.08 -8.68
C LEU A 138 -10.35 11.76 -8.45
N ALA A 139 -10.10 11.42 -7.21
CA ALA A 139 -9.53 10.15 -6.81
C ALA A 139 -10.63 9.22 -6.28
N VAL A 140 -10.68 7.99 -6.80
CA VAL A 140 -11.61 6.93 -6.36
C VAL A 140 -10.80 5.72 -5.96
N VAL A 141 -10.96 5.27 -4.72
CA VAL A 141 -10.18 4.16 -4.15
C VAL A 141 -11.13 3.12 -3.56
N ASP A 142 -10.89 1.84 -3.83
CA ASP A 142 -11.54 0.74 -3.12
C ASP A 142 -10.90 0.57 -1.74
N ASP A 143 -11.68 0.70 -0.70
CA ASP A 143 -11.18 0.68 0.68
C ASP A 143 -10.72 -0.71 1.14
N PHE A 144 -11.15 -1.78 0.49
CA PHE A 144 -10.70 -3.12 0.80
C PHE A 144 -9.43 -3.49 0.04
N THR A 145 -9.47 -3.41 -1.29
CA THR A 145 -8.33 -3.81 -2.14
C THR A 145 -7.21 -2.79 -2.16
N ARG A 146 -7.47 -1.55 -1.78
CA ARG A 146 -6.58 -0.38 -1.90
C ARG A 146 -6.29 0.03 -3.34
N GLU A 147 -7.01 -0.53 -4.30
CA GLU A 147 -6.87 -0.15 -5.70
C GLU A 147 -7.34 1.29 -5.92
N CYS A 148 -6.54 2.05 -6.65
CA CYS A 148 -6.99 3.29 -7.26
C CYS A 148 -7.83 2.95 -8.49
N ILE A 149 -9.15 3.06 -8.36
CA ILE A 149 -10.09 2.67 -9.42
C ILE A 149 -10.16 3.75 -10.50
N ALA A 150 -10.03 5.02 -10.11
CA ALA A 150 -10.00 6.14 -11.05
C ALA A 150 -9.18 7.30 -10.53
N LEU A 151 -8.46 7.95 -11.45
CA LEU A 151 -7.83 9.26 -11.31
C LEU A 151 -8.23 10.12 -12.50
N ILE A 152 -9.12 11.08 -12.29
CA ILE A 152 -9.72 11.87 -13.38
C ILE A 152 -9.32 13.32 -13.20
N ALA A 153 -8.48 13.82 -14.10
CA ALA A 153 -8.03 15.21 -14.11
C ALA A 153 -8.85 16.07 -15.06
N ASP A 154 -9.40 17.18 -14.55
CA ASP A 154 -10.08 18.18 -15.35
C ASP A 154 -10.00 19.57 -14.70
N THR A 155 -10.20 20.62 -15.49
CA THR A 155 -10.31 21.99 -14.99
C THR A 155 -11.62 22.24 -14.25
N SER A 156 -12.68 21.45 -14.59
CA SER A 156 -14.00 21.51 -13.96
C SER A 156 -14.59 20.12 -13.76
N LEU A 157 -14.86 19.75 -12.52
CA LEU A 157 -15.48 18.48 -12.12
C LEU A 157 -16.76 18.77 -11.34
N SER A 158 -17.83 19.12 -12.08
CA SER A 158 -19.16 19.32 -11.48
C SER A 158 -19.76 17.99 -11.01
N GLY A 159 -20.76 18.01 -10.11
CA GLY A 159 -21.42 16.79 -9.64
C GLY A 159 -22.00 15.93 -10.75
N SER A 160 -22.56 16.53 -11.82
CA SER A 160 -23.03 15.77 -12.99
C SER A 160 -21.90 15.10 -13.77
N ARG A 161 -20.71 15.74 -13.83
CA ARG A 161 -19.53 15.13 -14.43
C ARG A 161 -19.02 13.97 -13.56
N VAL A 162 -18.95 14.15 -12.25
CA VAL A 162 -18.58 13.08 -11.31
C VAL A 162 -19.51 11.87 -11.47
N GLY A 163 -20.83 12.06 -11.54
CA GLY A 163 -21.78 10.97 -11.77
C GLY A 163 -21.49 10.18 -13.04
N ARG A 164 -21.23 10.85 -14.17
CA ARG A 164 -20.87 10.18 -15.44
C ARG A 164 -19.57 9.39 -15.36
N GLU A 165 -18.56 9.94 -14.67
CA GLU A 165 -17.29 9.22 -14.48
C GLU A 165 -17.48 7.99 -13.59
N LEU A 166 -18.30 8.09 -12.54
CA LEU A 166 -18.65 6.95 -11.71
C LEU A 166 -19.43 5.88 -12.49
N ASP A 167 -20.34 6.26 -13.38
CA ASP A 167 -21.04 5.31 -14.28
C ASP A 167 -20.04 4.55 -15.16
N ALA A 168 -19.05 5.24 -15.73
CA ALA A 168 -18.00 4.62 -16.52
C ALA A 168 -17.10 3.69 -15.68
N VAL A 169 -16.84 4.03 -14.43
CA VAL A 169 -16.11 3.17 -13.49
C VAL A 169 -16.93 1.93 -13.13
N ILE A 170 -18.21 2.11 -12.81
CA ILE A 170 -19.13 1.03 -12.43
C ILE A 170 -19.30 0.02 -13.59
N SER A 171 -19.37 0.49 -14.84
CA SER A 171 -19.49 -0.40 -16.00
C SER A 171 -18.29 -1.34 -16.18
N ARG A 172 -17.09 -0.95 -15.70
CA ARG A 172 -15.85 -1.73 -15.80
C ARG A 172 -15.54 -2.56 -14.55
N ARG A 173 -15.83 -2.01 -13.37
CA ARG A 173 -15.41 -2.58 -12.09
C ARG A 173 -16.53 -3.30 -11.34
N GLY A 174 -17.76 -3.04 -11.72
CA GLY A 174 -18.94 -3.41 -10.94
C GLY A 174 -19.35 -2.32 -9.96
N ARG A 175 -20.53 -2.48 -9.38
CA ARG A 175 -21.17 -1.48 -8.54
C ARG A 175 -20.70 -1.60 -7.10
N PRO A 176 -20.33 -0.48 -6.43
CA PRO A 176 -20.06 -0.50 -4.98
C PRO A 176 -21.38 -0.59 -4.20
N ALA A 177 -21.30 -1.15 -3.00
CA ALA A 177 -22.41 -1.09 -2.05
C ALA A 177 -22.55 0.32 -1.44
N MET A 178 -21.41 0.97 -1.15
CA MET A 178 -21.34 2.28 -0.52
C MET A 178 -20.24 3.14 -1.14
N ILE A 179 -20.49 4.45 -1.17
CA ILE A 179 -19.48 5.48 -1.48
C ILE A 179 -19.35 6.40 -0.27
N VAL A 180 -18.11 6.70 0.11
CA VAL A 180 -17.76 7.65 1.16
C VAL A 180 -17.05 8.84 0.56
N SER A 181 -17.48 10.05 0.88
CA SER A 181 -16.83 11.29 0.45
C SER A 181 -16.79 12.34 1.54
N ASP A 182 -16.00 13.39 1.34
CA ASP A 182 -16.11 14.62 2.11
C ASP A 182 -17.37 15.41 1.76
N ASN A 183 -17.56 16.55 2.43
CA ASN A 183 -18.69 17.45 2.19
C ASN A 183 -18.38 18.53 1.13
N GLY A 184 -17.54 18.22 0.14
CA GLY A 184 -17.26 19.13 -0.97
C GLY A 184 -18.55 19.53 -1.72
N THR A 185 -18.62 20.76 -2.18
CA THR A 185 -19.83 21.33 -2.83
C THR A 185 -20.27 20.53 -4.04
N GLU A 186 -19.33 19.98 -4.80
CA GLU A 186 -19.61 19.13 -5.96
C GLU A 186 -20.22 17.79 -5.58
N LEU A 187 -19.73 17.20 -4.48
CA LEU A 187 -20.16 15.88 -3.99
C LEU A 187 -21.48 15.96 -3.22
N THR A 188 -21.82 17.12 -2.64
CA THR A 188 -23.10 17.38 -1.97
C THR A 188 -24.16 17.96 -2.91
N SER A 189 -23.88 18.03 -4.20
CA SER A 189 -24.79 18.62 -5.20
C SER A 189 -26.04 17.79 -5.42
N MET A 190 -27.13 18.45 -5.84
CA MET A 190 -28.38 17.77 -6.23
C MET A 190 -28.18 16.74 -7.35
N ALA A 191 -27.17 16.93 -8.19
CA ALA A 191 -26.84 15.98 -9.25
C ALA A 191 -26.36 14.64 -8.67
N ILE A 192 -25.48 14.68 -7.67
CA ILE A 192 -24.98 13.48 -6.97
C ILE A 192 -26.09 12.82 -6.15
N LEU A 193 -26.91 13.60 -5.47
CA LEU A 193 -28.06 13.06 -4.71
C LEU A 193 -29.01 12.28 -5.62
N ARG A 194 -29.39 12.86 -6.76
CA ARG A 194 -30.23 12.17 -7.76
C ARG A 194 -29.55 10.93 -8.31
N TRP A 195 -28.26 11.05 -8.63
CA TRP A 195 -27.47 9.93 -9.16
C TRP A 195 -27.42 8.75 -8.15
N SER A 196 -27.14 9.01 -6.88
CA SER A 196 -27.10 7.96 -5.84
C SER A 196 -28.45 7.29 -5.64
N GLN A 197 -29.56 8.05 -5.71
CA GLN A 197 -30.92 7.50 -5.64
C GLN A 197 -31.25 6.61 -6.84
N LEU A 198 -30.91 7.05 -8.07
CA LEU A 198 -31.12 6.26 -9.29
C LEU A 198 -30.31 4.99 -9.32
N THR A 199 -29.06 5.06 -8.93
CA THR A 199 -28.15 3.90 -8.88
C THR A 199 -28.38 3.02 -7.66
N LYS A 200 -29.12 3.48 -6.65
CA LYS A 200 -29.32 2.82 -5.34
C LYS A 200 -27.99 2.50 -4.66
N ILE A 201 -27.00 3.38 -4.78
CA ILE A 201 -25.73 3.30 -4.06
C ILE A 201 -25.84 4.13 -2.80
N ASP A 202 -25.46 3.55 -1.66
CA ASP A 202 -25.46 4.26 -0.39
C ASP A 202 -24.33 5.30 -0.38
N TRP A 203 -24.68 6.58 -0.30
CA TRP A 203 -23.70 7.67 -0.30
C TRP A 203 -23.56 8.26 1.10
N HIS A 204 -22.41 8.04 1.70
CA HIS A 204 -22.10 8.48 3.05
C HIS A 204 -21.17 9.69 3.05
N TYR A 205 -21.60 10.79 3.65
CA TYR A 205 -20.77 11.97 3.88
C TYR A 205 -20.08 11.86 5.23
N ILE A 206 -18.78 12.13 5.27
CA ILE A 206 -18.05 12.16 6.54
C ILE A 206 -18.57 13.27 7.44
N ALA A 207 -18.62 13.03 8.75
CA ALA A 207 -19.00 14.05 9.70
C ALA A 207 -17.97 15.20 9.72
N PRO A 208 -18.42 16.47 9.80
CA PRO A 208 -17.52 17.62 9.89
C PRO A 208 -16.48 17.44 10.99
N GLY A 209 -15.20 17.69 10.66
CA GLY A 209 -14.09 17.53 11.59
C GLY A 209 -13.64 16.09 11.87
N LYS A 210 -14.18 15.08 11.16
CA LYS A 210 -13.79 13.68 11.29
C LYS A 210 -13.14 13.14 10.00
N PRO A 211 -11.98 13.66 9.56
CA PRO A 211 -11.30 13.20 8.34
C PRO A 211 -10.95 11.71 8.38
N GLN A 212 -10.84 11.14 9.58
CA GLN A 212 -10.52 9.71 9.77
C GLN A 212 -11.55 8.77 9.12
N GLN A 213 -12.77 9.23 8.85
CA GLN A 213 -13.80 8.44 8.15
C GLN A 213 -13.48 8.27 6.66
N ASN A 214 -12.61 9.14 6.08
CA ASN A 214 -12.11 9.05 4.71
C ASN A 214 -10.59 8.77 4.64
N ALA A 215 -10.04 8.12 5.67
CA ALA A 215 -8.59 7.95 5.86
C ALA A 215 -7.89 7.20 4.72
N PHE A 216 -8.61 6.36 3.96
CA PHE A 216 -8.02 5.58 2.87
C PHE A 216 -7.66 6.46 1.69
N VAL A 217 -8.61 7.25 1.20
CA VAL A 217 -8.34 8.18 0.10
C VAL A 217 -7.45 9.35 0.56
N GLU A 218 -7.53 9.81 1.81
CA GLU A 218 -6.57 10.79 2.34
C GLU A 218 -5.13 10.27 2.32
N SER A 219 -4.95 9.02 2.77
CA SER A 219 -3.65 8.35 2.72
C SER A 219 -3.16 8.13 1.29
N PHE A 220 -4.06 7.84 0.37
CA PHE A 220 -3.79 7.74 -1.06
C PHE A 220 -3.35 9.09 -1.63
N ASN A 221 -4.11 10.15 -1.39
CA ASN A 221 -3.83 11.51 -1.84
C ASN A 221 -2.49 12.04 -1.32
N GLY A 222 -2.15 11.69 -0.07
CA GLY A 222 -0.82 11.99 0.48
C GLY A 222 0.31 11.34 -0.32
N ARG A 223 0.11 10.12 -0.83
CA ARG A 223 1.10 9.43 -1.69
C ARG A 223 1.15 10.00 -3.09
N LEU A 224 -0.02 10.28 -3.69
CA LEU A 224 -0.12 10.92 -4.98
C LEU A 224 0.63 12.26 -4.98
N ARG A 225 0.41 13.09 -3.94
CA ARG A 225 1.15 14.35 -3.78
C ARG A 225 2.65 14.14 -3.62
N ASP A 226 3.05 13.23 -2.74
CA ASP A 226 4.46 13.02 -2.44
C ASP A 226 5.24 12.35 -3.57
N GLU A 227 4.60 11.48 -4.34
CA GLU A 227 5.28 10.64 -5.33
C GLU A 227 5.15 11.18 -6.76
N LEU A 228 4.11 11.98 -7.07
CA LEU A 228 3.89 12.56 -8.39
C LEU A 228 3.73 14.08 -8.37
N LEU A 229 2.70 14.63 -7.69
CA LEU A 229 2.32 16.03 -7.87
C LEU A 229 3.42 16.99 -7.43
N ASN A 230 4.10 16.73 -6.32
CA ASN A 230 5.20 17.58 -5.83
C ASN A 230 6.54 17.37 -6.55
N GLU A 231 6.64 16.38 -7.42
CA GLU A 231 7.88 16.03 -8.13
C GLU A 231 7.78 16.37 -9.63
N THR A 232 6.61 16.83 -10.10
CA THR A 232 6.31 17.01 -11.53
C THR A 232 5.76 18.40 -11.82
N LEU A 233 6.21 18.99 -12.92
CA LEU A 233 5.62 20.19 -13.50
C LEU A 233 4.71 19.80 -14.66
N PHE A 234 3.43 20.11 -14.55
CA PHE A 234 2.42 19.75 -15.56
C PHE A 234 2.34 20.83 -16.64
N LEU A 235 2.70 20.47 -17.87
CA LEU A 235 2.73 21.41 -19.01
C LEU A 235 1.32 21.68 -19.55
N SER A 236 0.46 20.65 -19.56
CA SER A 236 -0.92 20.71 -20.04
C SER A 236 -1.80 19.75 -19.26
N LEU A 237 -3.12 19.86 -19.45
CA LEU A 237 -4.07 18.93 -18.83
C LEU A 237 -3.90 17.50 -19.37
N ASP A 238 -3.59 17.35 -20.66
CA ASP A 238 -3.37 16.04 -21.27
C ASP A 238 -2.08 15.39 -20.75
N HIS A 239 -1.00 16.16 -20.63
CA HIS A 239 0.23 15.71 -19.96
C HIS A 239 -0.03 15.28 -18.50
N ALA A 240 -0.89 16.01 -17.77
CA ALA A 240 -1.28 15.61 -16.42
C ALA A 240 -2.07 14.28 -16.42
N ARG A 241 -2.97 14.08 -17.39
CA ARG A 241 -3.73 12.84 -17.53
C ARG A 241 -2.85 11.63 -17.84
N GLU A 242 -1.89 11.78 -18.74
CA GLU A 242 -0.92 10.74 -19.10
C GLU A 242 -0.11 10.30 -17.87
N LEU A 243 0.51 11.24 -17.17
CA LEU A 243 1.32 10.94 -15.99
C LEU A 243 0.49 10.38 -14.81
N LEU A 244 -0.75 10.81 -14.65
CA LEU A 244 -1.67 10.25 -13.67
C LEU A 244 -2.05 8.80 -14.02
N ALA A 245 -2.25 8.48 -15.29
CA ALA A 245 -2.56 7.13 -15.74
C ALA A 245 -1.36 6.18 -15.53
N GLU A 246 -0.15 6.60 -15.88
CA GLU A 246 1.08 5.85 -15.63
C GLU A 246 1.30 5.61 -14.13
N TRP A 247 1.11 6.65 -13.32
CA TRP A 247 1.26 6.54 -11.87
C TRP A 247 0.18 5.64 -11.25
N GLN A 248 -1.05 5.69 -11.75
CA GLN A 248 -2.15 4.82 -11.32
C GLN A 248 -1.85 3.35 -11.62
N ASP A 249 -1.35 3.06 -12.81
CA ASP A 249 -0.95 1.70 -13.18
C ASP A 249 0.16 1.18 -12.27
N ASP A 250 1.22 1.96 -12.09
CA ASP A 250 2.30 1.63 -11.16
C ASP A 250 1.82 1.44 -9.72
N TYR A 251 0.96 2.33 -9.23
CA TYR A 251 0.38 2.24 -7.90
C TYR A 251 -0.37 0.94 -7.69
N ASN A 252 -1.13 0.48 -8.69
CA ASN A 252 -1.95 -0.70 -8.62
C ASN A 252 -1.19 -2.01 -8.88
N THR A 253 -0.18 -2.00 -9.79
CA THR A 253 0.44 -3.24 -10.29
C THR A 253 1.83 -3.51 -9.73
N VAL A 254 2.59 -2.48 -9.39
CA VAL A 254 4.02 -2.60 -9.02
C VAL A 254 4.27 -2.18 -7.57
N ARG A 255 3.61 -1.14 -7.09
CA ARG A 255 3.90 -0.52 -5.81
C ARG A 255 3.50 -1.40 -4.62
N PRO A 256 4.44 -1.75 -3.69
CA PRO A 256 4.10 -2.54 -2.50
C PRO A 256 3.33 -1.72 -1.46
N HIS A 257 2.27 -2.30 -0.89
CA HIS A 257 1.39 -1.68 0.11
C HIS A 257 1.43 -2.40 1.44
N SER A 258 1.94 -1.74 2.47
CA SER A 258 2.09 -2.35 3.81
C SER A 258 0.76 -2.75 4.47
N GLY A 259 -0.33 -2.07 4.13
CA GLY A 259 -1.67 -2.37 4.67
C GLY A 259 -2.31 -3.63 4.11
N ILE A 260 -1.77 -4.20 3.04
CA ILE A 260 -2.24 -5.43 2.38
C ILE A 260 -1.08 -6.43 2.18
N GLY A 261 -0.27 -6.62 3.21
CA GLY A 261 0.81 -7.62 3.20
C GLY A 261 1.97 -7.29 2.27
N ASN A 262 2.20 -6.02 1.94
CA ASN A 262 3.22 -5.55 0.99
C ASN A 262 3.00 -6.03 -0.46
N GLN A 263 1.80 -6.40 -0.80
CA GLN A 263 1.42 -6.74 -2.17
C GLN A 263 0.99 -5.50 -2.95
N PRO A 264 1.10 -5.51 -4.29
CA PRO A 264 0.39 -4.55 -5.13
C PRO A 264 -1.12 -4.73 -5.02
N PRO A 265 -1.94 -3.67 -5.08
CA PRO A 265 -3.39 -3.73 -4.96
C PRO A 265 -4.06 -4.72 -5.91
N CYS A 266 -3.71 -4.73 -7.20
CA CYS A 266 -4.26 -5.67 -8.19
C CYS A 266 -3.94 -7.14 -7.86
N THR A 267 -2.76 -7.42 -7.32
CA THR A 267 -2.40 -8.78 -6.90
C THR A 267 -3.23 -9.20 -5.69
N TYR A 268 -3.36 -8.31 -4.70
CA TYR A 268 -4.20 -8.55 -3.53
C TYR A 268 -5.67 -8.77 -3.90
N ALA A 269 -6.23 -7.95 -4.81
CA ALA A 269 -7.60 -8.08 -5.29
C ALA A 269 -7.85 -9.45 -5.95
N ARG A 270 -6.94 -9.90 -6.82
CA ARG A 270 -7.03 -11.22 -7.47
C ARG A 270 -7.01 -12.37 -6.47
N LEU A 271 -6.09 -12.34 -5.52
CA LEU A 271 -5.96 -13.39 -4.51
C LEU A 271 -7.20 -13.47 -3.61
N THR A 272 -7.74 -12.33 -3.20
CA THR A 272 -8.94 -12.29 -2.37
C THR A 272 -10.19 -12.71 -3.13
N ALA A 273 -10.35 -12.34 -4.39
CA ALA A 273 -11.46 -12.78 -5.23
C ALA A 273 -11.44 -14.31 -5.40
N SER A 274 -10.28 -14.90 -5.66
CA SER A 274 -10.13 -16.37 -5.77
C SER A 274 -10.46 -17.07 -4.47
N ALA A 275 -10.03 -16.54 -3.33
CA ALA A 275 -10.33 -17.10 -2.01
C ALA A 275 -11.84 -17.04 -1.68
N MET A 276 -12.50 -15.92 -2.01
CA MET A 276 -13.94 -15.76 -1.81
C MET A 276 -14.77 -16.71 -2.67
N GLN A 277 -14.38 -16.93 -3.93
CA GLN A 277 -15.04 -17.91 -4.80
C GLN A 277 -14.90 -19.33 -4.29
N GLN A 278 -13.73 -19.71 -3.76
CA GLN A 278 -13.51 -21.03 -3.16
C GLN A 278 -14.37 -21.23 -1.91
N ASP A 279 -14.49 -20.22 -1.05
CA ASP A 279 -15.33 -20.28 0.15
C ASP A 279 -16.83 -20.41 -0.19
N GLU A 280 -17.31 -19.68 -1.20
CA GLU A 280 -18.68 -19.84 -1.71
C GLU A 280 -18.93 -21.24 -2.28
N THR A 281 -17.98 -21.80 -3.03
CA THR A 281 -18.08 -23.14 -3.58
C THR A 281 -18.14 -24.20 -2.47
N LEU A 282 -17.33 -24.08 -1.44
CA LEU A 282 -17.34 -24.97 -0.28
C LEU A 282 -18.67 -24.89 0.49
N ARG A 283 -19.22 -23.70 0.70
CA ARG A 283 -20.52 -23.51 1.36
C ARG A 283 -21.68 -24.09 0.54
N CYS A 284 -21.62 -24.00 -0.79
CA CYS A 284 -22.61 -24.63 -1.66
C CYS A 284 -22.56 -26.18 -1.56
N VAL A 285 -21.38 -26.76 -1.41
CA VAL A 285 -21.19 -28.23 -1.26
C VAL A 285 -21.69 -28.71 0.12
N GLU A 286 -21.40 -27.97 1.19
CA GLU A 286 -21.89 -28.32 2.54
C GLU A 286 -23.40 -28.17 2.71
N GLY A 287 -24.07 -27.28 1.97
CA GLY A 287 -25.54 -27.14 1.95
C GLY A 287 -26.27 -28.23 1.22
N SER A 288 -25.59 -29.10 0.49
CA SER A 288 -26.17 -30.18 -0.33
C SER A 288 -26.11 -31.58 0.32
N ALA A 289 -25.78 -31.68 1.60
CA ALA A 289 -25.86 -32.99 2.29
C ALA A 289 -27.33 -33.46 2.38
N PRO A 290 -27.71 -34.62 1.82
CA PRO A 290 -29.06 -35.13 1.93
C PRO A 290 -29.38 -35.41 3.40
N ARG A 291 -30.50 -34.88 3.86
CA ARG A 291 -31.03 -35.26 5.20
C ARG A 291 -31.15 -36.77 5.28
N PRO A 292 -30.65 -37.43 6.31
CA PRO A 292 -30.90 -38.86 6.48
C PRO A 292 -32.39 -39.07 6.58
N VAL A 293 -32.92 -39.90 5.68
CA VAL A 293 -34.32 -40.35 5.69
C VAL A 293 -34.50 -41.14 6.96
N ALA A 294 -35.36 -40.67 7.86
CA ALA A 294 -35.74 -41.39 9.06
C ALA A 294 -36.37 -42.75 8.67
N SER A 295 -35.80 -43.83 9.11
CA SER A 295 -36.35 -45.17 8.94
C SER A 295 -37.75 -45.26 9.59
N PRO A 296 -38.74 -45.92 8.93
CA PRO A 296 -40.07 -46.05 9.50
C PRO A 296 -40.03 -46.87 10.79
N SER A 297 -40.59 -46.32 11.85
CA SER A 297 -40.78 -46.98 13.12
C SER A 297 -41.78 -48.12 12.92
N HIS A 298 -41.35 -49.36 13.20
CA HIS A 298 -42.22 -50.51 13.34
C HIS A 298 -43.22 -50.27 14.49
N THR A 299 -44.48 -50.27 14.13
CA THR A 299 -45.61 -50.39 15.05
C THR A 299 -45.65 -51.82 15.56
N GLY A 300 -45.35 -52.03 16.84
CA GLY A 300 -45.60 -53.24 17.59
C GLY A 300 -46.78 -53.02 18.53
N SER A 301 -47.76 -53.86 18.34
CA SER A 301 -49.06 -53.93 18.96
C SER A 301 -49.06 -54.08 20.51
N ASN A 302 -49.90 -53.28 21.09
CA ASN A 302 -50.94 -53.58 22.05
C ASN A 302 -50.76 -54.78 23.02
N GLU A 303 -50.71 -54.52 24.35
CA GLU A 303 -51.44 -55.29 25.32
C GLU A 303 -51.80 -54.46 26.56
N LYS A 304 -53.12 -54.45 26.83
CA LYS A 304 -53.77 -53.87 28.00
C LYS A 304 -53.37 -54.61 29.24
N ARG A 305 -53.00 -53.95 30.32
CA ARG A 305 -53.23 -54.44 31.69
C ARG A 305 -53.79 -53.35 32.57
N ILE A 306 -54.94 -53.73 33.19
CA ILE A 306 -55.78 -53.00 34.12
C ILE A 306 -55.10 -52.99 35.50
N PRO A 307 -55.22 -51.94 36.31
CA PRO A 307 -54.68 -51.88 37.66
C PRO A 307 -55.71 -52.46 38.68
N PRO A 308 -55.25 -52.99 39.79
CA PRO A 308 -56.13 -53.21 40.94
C PRO A 308 -56.11 -52.02 41.89
N THR A 309 -57.31 -51.75 42.40
CA THR A 309 -57.64 -50.79 43.43
C THR A 309 -57.17 -51.21 44.81
N ALA A 310 -57.12 -50.23 45.69
CA ALA A 310 -57.35 -50.16 47.09
C ALA A 310 -56.16 -50.22 48.07
N GLY A 311 -56.28 -49.36 49.00
CA GLY A 311 -55.66 -49.29 50.28
C GLY A 311 -55.39 -47.85 50.74
#